data_f08532a76d686993e652c61ceb6cd38b
#
_entry.id   f08532a76d686993e652c61ceb6cd38b
#
_cell.length_a   1.000
_cell.length_b   1.000
_cell.length_c   1.000
_cell.angle_alpha   90.00
_cell.angle_beta   90.00
_cell.angle_gamma   90.00
#
_symmetry.space_group_name_H-M   'P 1'
#
loop_
_entity.id
_entity.type
_entity.pdbx_description
1 polymer ?
#
loop_
_entity_poly.entity_id
_entity_poly.type
_entity_poly.pdbx_seq_one_letter_code
_entity_poly.pdbx_strand_id
1 'polypeptide(L)'
;MRTFAIGDIHGGLKALIQVLNKLEIKEGDKLIFMGDYVDGWSESAQVVQFLIDVSQKFKCVFIKGNHDVWCQDWLKTATVNASWYMHGGKETMESYEGFSEEEKKQHLVFFEKLPLYHIDAENRLFLHAGFTSLHGVEKEPFKELFYTDRSLWEMLLVMDNRIEKDSMYYPKRIQHYKEIYIGHTPTTKYNESLPINIANVWNIDTGAAFKGK
;
A
#
# COMPACT_ATOMS: atom_id res chain seq x y z
N MET A 1 5.44 -22.13 4.70
CA MET A 1 4.51 -21.04 4.30
C MET A 1 5.24 -19.73 4.51
N ARG A 2 5.48 -18.96 3.45
CA ARG A 2 6.13 -17.64 3.50
C ARG A 2 5.07 -16.56 3.36
N THR A 3 5.35 -15.36 3.87
CA THR A 3 4.53 -14.17 3.63
C THR A 3 5.40 -13.14 2.91
N PHE A 4 4.91 -12.62 1.79
CA PHE A 4 5.56 -11.57 1.03
C PHE A 4 4.73 -10.30 1.10
N ALA A 5 5.35 -9.19 1.50
CA ALA A 5 4.75 -7.87 1.41
C ALA A 5 5.26 -7.17 0.13
N ILE A 6 4.34 -6.66 -0.67
CA ILE A 6 4.59 -5.96 -1.92
C ILE A 6 4.17 -4.51 -1.73
N GLY A 7 5.11 -3.57 -1.88
CA GLY A 7 4.89 -2.14 -1.76
C GLY A 7 4.02 -1.56 -2.89
N ASP A 8 4.04 -0.26 -2.98
CA ASP A 8 3.29 0.53 -3.95
C ASP A 8 3.58 0.09 -5.39
N ILE A 9 2.59 0.15 -6.30
CA ILE A 9 2.67 -0.40 -7.67
C ILE A 9 2.51 0.68 -8.72
N HIS A 10 1.58 1.60 -8.51
CA HIS A 10 1.35 2.78 -9.35
C HIS A 10 1.17 2.48 -10.86
N GLY A 11 0.37 1.48 -11.21
CA GLY A 11 0.11 1.12 -12.61
C GLY A 11 1.30 0.42 -13.31
N GLY A 12 2.33 0.00 -12.58
CA GLY A 12 3.54 -0.63 -13.09
C GLY A 12 3.40 -2.14 -13.31
N LEU A 13 2.51 -2.59 -14.20
CA LEU A 13 2.21 -4.02 -14.42
C LEU A 13 3.46 -4.85 -14.72
N LYS A 14 4.32 -4.38 -15.61
CA LYS A 14 5.53 -5.12 -16.00
C LYS A 14 6.47 -5.35 -14.82
N ALA A 15 6.65 -4.33 -13.98
CA ALA A 15 7.46 -4.43 -12.77
C ALA A 15 6.84 -5.40 -11.77
N LEU A 16 5.52 -5.32 -11.55
CA LEU A 16 4.79 -6.25 -10.68
C LEU A 16 4.97 -7.70 -11.13
N ILE A 17 4.78 -8.00 -12.42
CA ILE A 17 4.97 -9.35 -12.97
C ILE A 17 6.42 -9.84 -12.74
N GLN A 18 7.42 -8.97 -12.96
CA GLN A 18 8.83 -9.32 -12.73
C GLN A 18 9.11 -9.64 -11.26
N VAL A 19 8.55 -8.86 -10.33
CA VAL A 19 8.68 -9.11 -8.89
C VAL A 19 8.06 -10.45 -8.52
N LEU A 20 6.82 -10.71 -8.93
CA LEU A 20 6.14 -11.96 -8.61
C LEU A 20 6.85 -13.19 -9.19
N ASN A 21 7.39 -13.09 -10.40
CA ASN A 21 8.19 -14.17 -11.00
C ASN A 21 9.49 -14.44 -10.20
N LYS A 22 10.16 -13.41 -9.69
CA LYS A 22 11.36 -13.56 -8.87
C LYS A 22 11.10 -14.20 -7.50
N LEU A 23 9.87 -14.06 -6.96
CA LEU A 23 9.53 -14.59 -5.64
C LEU A 23 9.40 -16.11 -5.62
N GLU A 24 9.30 -16.77 -6.79
CA GLU A 24 9.07 -18.21 -6.88
C GLU A 24 7.98 -18.68 -5.90
N ILE A 25 6.80 -18.08 -6.04
CA ILE A 25 5.66 -18.29 -5.13
C ILE A 25 5.25 -19.77 -5.14
N LYS A 26 5.10 -20.36 -3.96
CA LYS A 26 4.72 -21.78 -3.77
C LYS A 26 3.32 -21.87 -3.18
N GLU A 27 2.72 -23.04 -3.33
CA GLU A 27 1.46 -23.35 -2.68
C GLU A 27 1.56 -23.11 -1.16
N GLY A 28 0.56 -22.41 -0.61
CA GLY A 28 0.50 -22.03 0.79
C GLY A 28 1.18 -20.70 1.13
N ASP A 29 1.98 -20.11 0.24
CA ASP A 29 2.52 -18.75 0.45
C ASP A 29 1.41 -17.70 0.43
N LYS A 30 1.61 -16.59 1.14
CA LYS A 30 0.68 -15.47 1.26
C LYS A 30 1.29 -14.20 0.68
N LEU A 31 0.51 -13.49 -0.11
CA LEU A 31 0.89 -12.19 -0.68
C LEU A 31 0.08 -11.09 0.02
N ILE A 32 0.76 -10.04 0.47
CA ILE A 32 0.14 -8.85 1.06
C ILE A 32 0.57 -7.65 0.23
N PHE A 33 -0.38 -7.03 -0.46
CA PHE A 33 -0.16 -5.86 -1.29
C PHE A 33 -0.54 -4.60 -0.50
N MET A 34 0.34 -3.60 -0.49
CA MET A 34 0.28 -2.50 0.45
C MET A 34 -0.56 -1.30 -0.01
N GLY A 35 -1.24 -1.40 -1.15
CA GLY A 35 -2.03 -0.30 -1.71
C GLY A 35 -1.32 0.44 -2.84
N ASP A 36 -1.96 1.53 -3.29
CA ASP A 36 -1.53 2.36 -4.42
C ASP A 36 -1.24 1.52 -5.67
N TYR A 37 -2.28 0.80 -6.11
CA TYR A 37 -2.21 -0.06 -7.30
C TYR A 37 -2.21 0.74 -8.59
N VAL A 38 -2.83 1.91 -8.55
CA VAL A 38 -3.12 2.79 -9.70
C VAL A 38 -2.30 4.08 -9.65
N ASP A 39 -2.42 4.86 -10.70
CA ASP A 39 -1.81 6.18 -10.90
C ASP A 39 -0.29 6.16 -11.16
N GLY A 40 0.17 7.02 -12.04
CA GLY A 40 1.58 7.18 -12.38
C GLY A 40 1.97 6.51 -13.70
N TRP A 41 1.97 5.17 -13.80
CA TRP A 41 2.22 4.47 -15.06
C TRP A 41 0.92 4.17 -15.82
N SER A 42 1.06 3.77 -17.09
CA SER A 42 -0.05 3.65 -18.06
C SER A 42 -0.92 2.39 -17.94
N GLU A 43 -0.61 1.47 -16.99
CA GLU A 43 -1.24 0.14 -16.96
C GLU A 43 -2.08 -0.06 -15.67
N SER A 44 -2.69 1.01 -15.13
CA SER A 44 -3.45 0.97 -13.86
C SER A 44 -4.62 -0.02 -13.89
N ALA A 45 -5.50 0.06 -14.91
CA ALA A 45 -6.63 -0.86 -15.05
C ALA A 45 -6.16 -2.31 -15.21
N GLN A 46 -5.09 -2.52 -15.97
CA GLN A 46 -4.49 -3.83 -16.18
C GLN A 46 -3.86 -4.40 -14.90
N VAL A 47 -3.27 -3.55 -14.04
CA VAL A 47 -2.79 -3.96 -12.71
C VAL A 47 -3.95 -4.45 -11.87
N VAL A 48 -5.07 -3.72 -11.79
CA VAL A 48 -6.24 -4.13 -11.01
C VAL A 48 -6.78 -5.47 -11.50
N GLN A 49 -6.95 -5.64 -12.83
CA GLN A 49 -7.39 -6.92 -13.39
C GLN A 49 -6.40 -8.05 -13.04
N PHE A 50 -5.11 -7.80 -13.20
CA PHE A 50 -4.08 -8.79 -12.89
C PHE A 50 -4.10 -9.20 -11.40
N LEU A 51 -4.31 -8.26 -10.47
CA LEU A 51 -4.42 -8.56 -9.04
C LEU A 51 -5.67 -9.40 -8.71
N ILE A 52 -6.80 -9.11 -9.37
CA ILE A 52 -8.01 -9.94 -9.29
C ILE A 52 -7.69 -11.38 -9.72
N ASP A 53 -7.01 -11.56 -10.86
CA ASP A 53 -6.63 -12.88 -11.38
C ASP A 53 -5.63 -13.61 -10.46
N VAL A 54 -4.66 -12.89 -9.88
CA VAL A 54 -3.71 -13.42 -8.89
C VAL A 54 -4.44 -13.95 -7.66
N SER A 55 -5.49 -13.23 -7.21
CA SER A 55 -6.28 -13.65 -6.04
C SER A 55 -7.03 -14.96 -6.22
N GLN A 56 -7.29 -15.38 -7.47
CA GLN A 56 -7.90 -16.67 -7.76
C GLN A 56 -6.93 -17.85 -7.58
N LYS A 57 -5.61 -17.57 -7.60
CA LYS A 57 -4.55 -18.59 -7.58
C LYS A 57 -3.81 -18.65 -6.26
N PHE A 58 -3.70 -17.52 -5.56
CA PHE A 58 -2.90 -17.39 -4.35
C PHE A 58 -3.68 -16.75 -3.21
N LYS A 59 -3.24 -17.02 -1.98
CA LYS A 59 -3.77 -16.33 -0.79
C LYS A 59 -3.29 -14.89 -0.76
N CYS A 60 -4.17 -13.95 -1.05
CA CYS A 60 -3.86 -12.53 -1.12
C CYS A 60 -4.59 -11.71 -0.06
N VAL A 61 -3.93 -10.65 0.40
CA VAL A 61 -4.54 -9.52 1.10
C VAL A 61 -4.17 -8.27 0.32
N PHE A 62 -5.16 -7.45 -0.01
CA PHE A 62 -4.97 -6.18 -0.71
C PHE A 62 -5.37 -5.04 0.22
N ILE A 63 -4.42 -4.20 0.61
CA ILE A 63 -4.67 -3.06 1.50
C ILE A 63 -5.01 -1.83 0.65
N LYS A 64 -5.82 -0.93 1.18
CA LYS A 64 -6.26 0.28 0.49
C LYS A 64 -5.22 1.39 0.62
N GLY A 65 -4.74 1.93 -0.51
CA GLY A 65 -3.94 3.15 -0.58
C GLY A 65 -4.78 4.39 -0.90
N ASN A 66 -4.19 5.57 -0.82
CA ASN A 66 -4.90 6.82 -1.10
C ASN A 66 -5.21 7.00 -2.60
N HIS A 67 -4.35 6.53 -3.49
CA HIS A 67 -4.62 6.53 -4.94
C HIS A 67 -5.78 5.60 -5.29
N ASP A 68 -5.91 4.48 -4.59
CA ASP A 68 -7.02 3.54 -4.76
C ASP A 68 -8.36 4.16 -4.34
N VAL A 69 -8.38 5.00 -3.29
CA VAL A 69 -9.59 5.76 -2.88
C VAL A 69 -10.02 6.71 -3.98
N TRP A 70 -9.10 7.47 -4.57
CA TRP A 70 -9.43 8.40 -5.65
C TRP A 70 -9.96 7.68 -6.90
N CYS A 71 -9.34 6.58 -7.30
CA CYS A 71 -9.80 5.76 -8.42
C CYS A 71 -11.18 5.13 -8.13
N GLN A 72 -11.41 4.63 -6.92
CA GLN A 72 -12.71 4.12 -6.48
C GLN A 72 -13.79 5.17 -6.61
N ASP A 73 -13.54 6.40 -6.13
CA ASP A 73 -14.51 7.48 -6.18
C ASP A 73 -14.83 7.88 -7.62
N TRP A 74 -13.82 7.94 -8.48
CA TRP A 74 -14.02 8.20 -9.90
C TRP A 74 -14.82 7.08 -10.58
N LEU A 75 -14.50 5.82 -10.38
CA LEU A 75 -15.25 4.68 -10.94
C LEU A 75 -16.73 4.69 -10.49
N LYS A 76 -16.99 5.16 -9.27
CA LYS A 76 -18.33 5.21 -8.68
C LYS A 76 -19.15 6.39 -9.16
N THR A 77 -18.53 7.56 -9.35
CA THR A 77 -19.26 8.83 -9.56
C THR A 77 -19.03 9.44 -10.94
N ALA A 78 -18.05 8.95 -11.68
CA ALA A 78 -17.52 9.57 -12.91
C ALA A 78 -17.00 11.02 -12.70
N THR A 79 -16.84 11.46 -11.44
CA THR A 79 -16.35 12.80 -11.11
C THR A 79 -14.84 12.80 -11.01
N VAL A 80 -14.20 13.69 -11.76
CA VAL A 80 -12.74 13.82 -11.75
C VAL A 80 -12.31 14.81 -10.69
N ASN A 81 -11.53 14.35 -9.72
CA ASN A 81 -10.85 15.20 -8.76
C ASN A 81 -9.63 15.84 -9.41
N ALA A 82 -9.53 17.18 -9.43
CA ALA A 82 -8.44 17.90 -10.09
C ALA A 82 -7.06 17.57 -9.49
N SER A 83 -6.97 17.40 -8.16
CA SER A 83 -5.73 16.99 -7.51
C SER A 83 -5.31 15.60 -7.94
N TRP A 84 -6.23 14.65 -7.93
CA TRP A 84 -5.97 13.29 -8.40
C TRP A 84 -5.51 13.25 -9.85
N TYR A 85 -6.20 13.98 -10.73
CA TYR A 85 -5.84 14.07 -12.15
C TYR A 85 -4.37 14.46 -12.35
N MET A 86 -3.88 15.42 -11.57
CA MET A 86 -2.48 15.91 -11.63
C MET A 86 -1.46 14.97 -10.97
N HIS A 87 -1.92 14.00 -10.15
CA HIS A 87 -1.07 13.05 -9.46
C HIS A 87 -1.15 11.62 -10.03
N GLY A 88 -1.36 11.50 -11.35
CA GLY A 88 -1.37 10.22 -12.06
C GLY A 88 -2.75 9.68 -12.38
N GLY A 89 -3.82 10.35 -11.96
CA GLY A 89 -5.20 9.97 -12.28
C GLY A 89 -5.51 10.05 -13.78
N LYS A 90 -4.83 10.94 -14.51
CA LYS A 90 -4.94 11.01 -15.97
C LYS A 90 -4.54 9.68 -16.63
N GLU A 91 -3.37 9.15 -16.27
CA GLU A 91 -2.85 7.89 -16.78
C GLU A 91 -3.76 6.71 -16.41
N THR A 92 -4.36 6.77 -15.20
CA THR A 92 -5.35 5.79 -14.78
C THR A 92 -6.60 5.85 -15.66
N MET A 93 -7.18 7.02 -15.87
CA MET A 93 -8.37 7.18 -16.73
C MET A 93 -8.09 6.69 -18.17
N GLU A 94 -6.95 7.05 -18.73
CA GLU A 94 -6.52 6.59 -20.07
C GLU A 94 -6.36 5.05 -20.10
N SER A 95 -5.87 4.43 -19.03
CA SER A 95 -5.72 2.97 -18.93
C SER A 95 -7.06 2.21 -18.96
N TYR A 96 -8.15 2.87 -18.57
CA TYR A 96 -9.51 2.32 -18.64
C TYR A 96 -10.18 2.47 -20.01
N GLU A 97 -9.53 3.13 -20.96
CA GLU A 97 -10.02 3.15 -22.35
C GLU A 97 -10.06 1.71 -22.90
N GLY A 98 -11.22 1.31 -23.39
CA GLY A 98 -11.44 -0.05 -23.89
C GLY A 98 -11.94 -1.08 -22.87
N PHE A 99 -11.96 -0.74 -21.58
CA PHE A 99 -12.63 -1.57 -20.59
C PHE A 99 -14.15 -1.36 -20.63
N SER A 100 -14.89 -2.46 -20.62
CA SER A 100 -16.35 -2.46 -20.57
C SER A 100 -16.86 -1.94 -19.23
N GLU A 101 -18.11 -1.48 -19.18
CA GLU A 101 -18.74 -1.05 -17.93
C GLU A 101 -18.86 -2.20 -16.91
N GLU A 102 -18.94 -3.44 -17.36
CA GLU A 102 -18.96 -4.61 -16.47
C GLU A 102 -17.60 -4.84 -15.82
N GLU A 103 -16.50 -4.73 -16.57
CA GLU A 103 -15.14 -4.79 -16.02
C GLU A 103 -14.87 -3.65 -15.03
N LYS A 104 -15.29 -2.42 -15.37
CA LYS A 104 -15.19 -1.26 -14.45
C LYS A 104 -15.97 -1.51 -13.14
N LYS A 105 -17.15 -2.12 -13.21
CA LYS A 105 -17.90 -2.50 -12.00
C LYS A 105 -17.18 -3.57 -11.17
N GLN A 106 -16.55 -4.56 -11.79
CA GLN A 106 -15.76 -5.57 -11.09
C GLN A 106 -14.56 -4.93 -10.37
N HIS A 107 -13.88 -3.97 -11.03
CA HIS A 107 -12.80 -3.20 -10.42
C HIS A 107 -13.31 -2.32 -9.26
N LEU A 108 -14.46 -1.67 -9.41
CA LEU A 108 -15.07 -0.92 -8.31
C LEU A 108 -15.35 -1.82 -7.09
N VAL A 109 -15.92 -3.01 -7.31
CA VAL A 109 -16.14 -4.00 -6.26
C VAL A 109 -14.83 -4.46 -5.60
N PHE A 110 -13.74 -4.59 -6.38
CA PHE A 110 -12.42 -4.88 -5.83
C PHE A 110 -11.98 -3.76 -4.87
N PHE A 111 -12.01 -2.49 -5.29
CA PHE A 111 -11.63 -1.34 -4.44
C PHE A 111 -12.52 -1.19 -3.18
N GLU A 112 -13.83 -1.43 -3.29
CA GLU A 112 -14.75 -1.33 -2.16
C GLU A 112 -14.47 -2.37 -1.06
N LYS A 113 -13.91 -3.52 -1.42
CA LYS A 113 -13.58 -4.62 -0.49
C LYS A 113 -12.21 -4.49 0.16
N LEU A 114 -11.37 -3.55 -0.25
CA LEU A 114 -10.02 -3.39 0.29
C LEU A 114 -10.07 -3.02 1.79
N PRO A 115 -9.46 -3.83 2.68
CA PRO A 115 -9.28 -3.47 4.08
C PRO A 115 -8.29 -2.31 4.21
N LEU A 116 -8.43 -1.54 5.27
CA LEU A 116 -7.55 -0.41 5.61
C LEU A 116 -6.24 -0.87 6.25
N TYR A 117 -6.24 -2.02 6.90
CA TYR A 117 -5.07 -2.67 7.49
C TYR A 117 -5.30 -4.18 7.61
N HIS A 118 -4.23 -4.91 7.86
CA HIS A 118 -4.26 -6.34 8.16
C HIS A 118 -3.30 -6.64 9.31
N ILE A 119 -3.74 -7.44 10.29
CA ILE A 119 -2.89 -8.00 11.33
C ILE A 119 -2.86 -9.51 11.12
N ASP A 120 -1.68 -10.08 11.03
CA ASP A 120 -1.53 -11.52 10.85
C ASP A 120 -1.40 -12.28 12.18
N ALA A 121 -1.33 -13.61 12.08
CA ALA A 121 -1.24 -14.49 13.27
C ALA A 121 0.06 -14.31 14.08
N GLU A 122 1.09 -13.67 13.51
CA GLU A 122 2.34 -13.35 14.20
C GLU A 122 2.32 -11.95 14.83
N ASN A 123 1.17 -11.28 14.86
CA ASN A 123 1.00 -9.90 15.30
C ASN A 123 1.85 -8.91 14.49
N ARG A 124 1.98 -9.13 13.18
CA ARG A 124 2.56 -8.16 12.25
C ARG A 124 1.43 -7.34 11.65
N LEU A 125 1.59 -6.02 11.68
CA LEU A 125 0.65 -5.06 11.14
C LEU A 125 1.08 -4.63 9.72
N PHE A 126 0.13 -4.63 8.80
CA PHE A 126 0.28 -4.16 7.44
C PHE A 126 -0.76 -3.07 7.18
N LEU A 127 -0.34 -1.88 6.76
CA LEU A 127 -1.22 -0.77 6.39
C LEU A 127 -0.49 0.11 5.38
N HIS A 128 -1.25 0.89 4.60
CA HIS A 128 -0.62 1.68 3.53
C HIS A 128 0.26 2.81 4.06
N ALA A 129 -0.24 3.63 5.00
CA ALA A 129 0.47 4.84 5.44
C ALA A 129 0.81 4.81 6.95
N GLY A 130 -0.15 5.07 7.82
CA GLY A 130 0.13 5.12 9.24
C GLY A 130 -1.13 5.22 10.10
N PHE A 131 -0.95 5.62 11.37
CA PHE A 131 -2.02 5.84 12.34
C PHE A 131 -1.47 6.64 13.51
N THR A 132 -2.34 7.31 14.27
CA THR A 132 -1.94 8.20 15.38
C THR A 132 -2.31 7.66 16.76
N SER A 133 -3.28 6.73 16.83
CA SER A 133 -3.74 6.17 18.10
C SER A 133 -2.63 5.50 18.90
N LEU A 134 -2.45 5.92 20.15
CA LEU A 134 -1.52 5.29 21.10
C LEU A 134 -1.96 3.89 21.55
N HIS A 135 -3.19 3.50 21.21
CA HIS A 135 -3.82 2.23 21.60
C HIS A 135 -3.95 1.25 20.43
N GLY A 136 -3.19 1.48 19.35
CA GLY A 136 -3.18 0.64 18.16
C GLY A 136 -4.25 0.99 17.13
N VAL A 137 -4.19 0.33 15.96
CA VAL A 137 -5.05 0.62 14.79
C VAL A 137 -6.53 0.37 15.06
N GLU A 138 -6.88 -0.58 15.92
CA GLU A 138 -8.29 -0.85 16.25
C GLU A 138 -8.97 0.33 16.96
N LYS A 139 -8.18 1.20 17.60
CA LYS A 139 -8.62 2.39 18.33
C LYS A 139 -8.36 3.69 17.57
N GLU A 140 -7.96 3.62 16.31
CA GLU A 140 -7.82 4.80 15.46
C GLU A 140 -9.20 5.33 15.04
N PRO A 141 -9.56 6.55 15.46
CA PRO A 141 -10.89 7.13 15.12
C PRO A 141 -10.94 7.66 13.68
N PHE A 142 -9.80 8.08 13.12
CA PHE A 142 -9.70 8.70 11.79
C PHE A 142 -9.21 7.68 10.77
N LYS A 143 -10.14 7.00 10.11
CA LYS A 143 -9.84 5.88 9.22
C LYS A 143 -9.03 6.26 7.98
N GLU A 144 -9.13 7.49 7.53
CA GLU A 144 -8.35 8.06 6.43
C GLU A 144 -6.84 8.09 6.72
N LEU A 145 -6.42 8.13 7.99
CA LEU A 145 -5.01 8.10 8.36
C LEU A 145 -4.32 6.80 7.95
N PHE A 146 -5.06 5.70 7.86
CA PHE A 146 -4.47 4.44 7.43
C PHE A 146 -3.87 4.49 6.02
N TYR A 147 -4.34 5.43 5.17
CA TYR A 147 -3.85 5.59 3.81
C TYR A 147 -3.32 7.00 3.50
N THR A 148 -3.25 7.91 4.50
CA THR A 148 -2.75 9.28 4.28
C THR A 148 -1.71 9.76 5.30
N ASP A 149 -1.57 9.11 6.46
CA ASP A 149 -0.70 9.57 7.54
C ASP A 149 0.78 9.45 7.17
N ARG A 150 1.53 10.50 7.44
CA ARG A 150 3.01 10.51 7.35
C ARG A 150 3.67 10.63 8.72
N SER A 151 2.90 10.96 9.76
CA SER A 151 3.42 11.25 11.09
C SER A 151 4.06 10.03 11.77
N LEU A 152 3.60 8.82 11.43
CA LEU A 152 4.23 7.59 11.91
C LEU A 152 5.67 7.49 11.41
N TRP A 153 5.86 7.67 10.10
CA TRP A 153 7.18 7.58 9.49
C TRP A 153 8.09 8.75 9.88
N GLU A 154 7.58 9.97 9.86
CA GLU A 154 8.34 11.17 10.28
C GLU A 154 8.81 11.08 11.73
N MET A 155 7.97 10.57 12.64
CA MET A 155 8.36 10.32 14.03
C MET A 155 9.55 9.35 14.12
N LEU A 156 9.54 8.29 13.32
CA LEU A 156 10.61 7.29 13.31
C LEU A 156 11.93 7.85 12.77
N LEU A 157 11.87 8.68 11.73
CA LEU A 157 13.06 9.31 11.14
C LEU A 157 13.82 10.21 12.12
N VAL A 158 13.13 10.79 13.10
CA VAL A 158 13.73 11.67 14.12
C VAL A 158 13.93 10.98 15.47
N MET A 159 13.53 9.71 15.58
CA MET A 159 13.66 8.95 16.82
C MET A 159 15.14 8.61 17.09
N ASP A 160 15.59 8.90 18.31
CA ASP A 160 16.92 8.46 18.75
C ASP A 160 16.93 6.92 18.90
N ASN A 161 17.82 6.25 18.15
CA ASN A 161 17.94 4.79 18.15
C ASN A 161 18.45 4.19 19.47
N ARG A 162 18.92 5.02 20.41
CA ARG A 162 19.34 4.63 21.76
C ARG A 162 18.19 4.53 22.74
N ILE A 163 16.97 4.95 22.36
CA ILE A 163 15.79 4.85 23.24
C ILE A 163 15.42 3.36 23.38
N GLU A 164 15.56 2.84 24.59
CA GLU A 164 15.16 1.46 24.93
C GLU A 164 13.65 1.28 24.84
N LYS A 165 13.21 0.04 24.48
CA LYS A 165 11.77 -0.25 24.28
C LYS A 165 10.90 -0.09 25.51
N ASP A 166 11.47 -0.24 26.71
CA ASP A 166 10.81 -0.07 28.01
C ASP A 166 10.85 1.38 28.51
N SER A 167 11.56 2.27 27.81
CA SER A 167 11.61 3.70 28.11
C SER A 167 10.23 4.35 27.95
N MET A 168 9.91 5.29 28.85
CA MET A 168 8.72 6.15 28.71
C MET A 168 8.74 7.01 27.44
N TYR A 169 9.90 7.22 26.83
CA TYR A 169 10.09 7.97 25.57
C TYR A 169 9.91 7.11 24.32
N TYR A 170 9.83 5.78 24.46
CA TYR A 170 9.61 4.91 23.30
C TYR A 170 8.17 5.05 22.78
N PRO A 171 7.96 5.19 21.46
CA PRO A 171 6.64 5.46 20.91
C PRO A 171 5.64 4.33 21.18
N LYS A 172 4.62 4.60 22.01
CA LYS A 172 3.64 3.57 22.44
C LYS A 172 2.92 2.92 21.27
N ARG A 173 2.58 3.68 20.22
CA ARG A 173 1.80 3.16 19.10
C ARG A 173 2.47 2.02 18.35
N ILE A 174 3.82 1.95 18.33
CA ILE A 174 4.52 0.85 17.65
C ILE A 174 4.77 -0.36 18.55
N GLN A 175 4.59 -0.23 19.85
CA GLN A 175 4.82 -1.35 20.82
C GLN A 175 3.75 -2.45 20.72
N HIS A 176 2.58 -2.16 20.12
CA HIS A 176 1.47 -3.11 20.03
C HIS A 176 1.74 -4.27 19.06
N TYR A 177 2.73 -4.14 18.18
CA TYR A 177 2.98 -5.06 17.08
C TYR A 177 4.41 -5.59 17.09
N LYS A 178 4.56 -6.84 16.63
CA LYS A 178 5.88 -7.44 16.44
C LYS A 178 6.67 -6.69 15.36
N GLU A 179 6.02 -6.41 14.24
CA GLU A 179 6.52 -5.64 13.09
C GLU A 179 5.36 -4.84 12.47
N ILE A 180 5.69 -3.72 11.86
CA ILE A 180 4.75 -2.89 11.12
C ILE A 180 5.32 -2.66 9.72
N TYR A 181 4.51 -2.87 8.69
CA TYR A 181 4.87 -2.65 7.29
C TYR A 181 4.01 -1.51 6.72
N ILE A 182 4.68 -0.51 6.12
CA ILE A 182 4.05 0.66 5.49
C ILE A 182 4.60 0.91 4.09
N GLY A 183 3.85 1.66 3.28
CA GLY A 183 4.22 2.23 1.98
C GLY A 183 4.11 3.76 1.97
N HIS A 184 3.46 4.32 0.93
CA HIS A 184 2.98 5.70 0.83
C HIS A 184 4.06 6.79 0.78
N THR A 185 5.16 6.63 1.49
CA THR A 185 6.24 7.63 1.53
C THR A 185 7.50 7.01 0.93
N PRO A 186 7.84 7.34 -0.32
CA PRO A 186 8.92 6.68 -1.03
C PRO A 186 10.27 6.81 -0.33
N THR A 187 10.97 5.69 -0.14
CA THR A 187 12.33 5.66 0.44
C THR A 187 13.31 6.47 -0.40
N THR A 188 13.03 6.62 -1.70
CA THR A 188 13.82 7.45 -2.62
C THR A 188 13.86 8.93 -2.26
N LYS A 189 12.93 9.44 -1.44
CA LYS A 189 13.02 10.78 -0.84
C LYS A 189 14.22 10.92 0.10
N TYR A 190 14.71 9.81 0.61
CA TYR A 190 15.84 9.74 1.54
C TYR A 190 17.10 9.19 0.88
N ASN A 191 17.15 9.23 -0.48
CA ASN A 191 18.23 8.69 -1.31
C ASN A 191 18.46 7.17 -1.12
N GLU A 192 17.41 6.42 -0.75
CA GLU A 192 17.46 4.98 -0.57
C GLU A 192 16.55 4.28 -1.60
N SER A 193 17.05 3.26 -2.26
CA SER A 193 16.31 2.47 -3.25
C SER A 193 15.84 1.11 -2.71
N LEU A 194 16.11 0.84 -1.44
CA LEU A 194 15.72 -0.37 -0.74
C LEU A 194 14.71 -0.05 0.37
N PRO A 195 13.98 -1.04 0.88
CA PRO A 195 13.18 -0.88 2.09
C PRO A 195 14.00 -0.36 3.26
N ILE A 196 13.46 0.58 4.02
CA ILE A 196 14.09 1.13 5.23
C ILE A 196 13.42 0.55 6.46
N ASN A 197 14.24 0.08 7.41
CA ASN A 197 13.76 -0.35 8.72
C ASN A 197 14.20 0.62 9.82
N ILE A 198 13.26 1.07 10.64
CA ILE A 198 13.53 1.84 11.87
C ILE A 198 12.71 1.21 12.99
N ALA A 199 13.36 0.83 14.08
CA ALA A 199 12.76 0.05 15.17
C ALA A 199 12.10 -1.25 14.63
N ASN A 200 10.78 -1.41 14.82
CA ASN A 200 10.03 -2.53 14.27
C ASN A 200 9.14 -2.13 13.08
N VAL A 201 9.42 -0.99 12.42
CA VAL A 201 8.66 -0.52 11.27
C VAL A 201 9.48 -0.59 9.99
N TRP A 202 8.91 -1.21 8.98
CA TRP A 202 9.46 -1.33 7.63
C TRP A 202 8.69 -0.42 6.67
N ASN A 203 9.36 0.54 6.07
CA ASN A 203 8.85 1.25 4.91
C ASN A 203 9.32 0.53 3.65
N ILE A 204 8.36 0.01 2.87
CA ILE A 204 8.64 -0.80 1.69
C ILE A 204 8.22 -0.15 0.37
N ASP A 205 7.79 1.12 0.39
CA ASP A 205 7.62 1.90 -0.84
C ASP A 205 8.99 2.36 -1.36
N THR A 206 9.51 1.65 -2.35
CA THR A 206 10.80 1.94 -2.96
C THR A 206 10.73 2.87 -4.17
N GLY A 207 9.60 3.58 -4.33
CA GLY A 207 9.46 4.65 -5.32
C GLY A 207 8.93 4.19 -6.68
N ALA A 208 8.04 3.20 -6.72
CA ALA A 208 7.45 2.69 -7.96
C ALA A 208 6.76 3.76 -8.83
N ALA A 209 6.25 4.84 -8.23
CA ALA A 209 5.63 5.96 -8.95
C ALA A 209 6.61 6.78 -9.81
N PHE A 210 7.93 6.62 -9.63
CA PHE A 210 8.93 7.53 -10.21
C PHE A 210 9.83 6.84 -11.22
N LYS A 211 10.05 7.50 -12.38
CA LYS A 211 10.96 7.02 -13.42
C LYS A 211 12.41 7.02 -12.93
N GLY A 212 13.15 5.94 -13.20
CA GLY A 212 14.58 5.84 -12.92
C GLY A 212 14.93 5.66 -11.44
N LYS A 213 13.99 5.17 -10.67
CA LYS A 213 14.18 4.84 -9.25
C LYS A 213 14.09 3.33 -9.03
#